data_13b37fb7b71653835616bcad3c4ede1d
#
_entry.id   13b37fb7b71653835616bcad3c4ede1d
#
_cell.length_a   1.000
_cell.length_b   1.000
_cell.length_c   1.000
_cell.angle_alpha   90.00
_cell.angle_beta   90.00
_cell.angle_gamma   90.00
#
_symmetry.space_group_name_H-M   'P 1'
#
loop_
_entity.id
_entity.type
_entity.pdbx_description
1 polymer ?
#
loop_
_entity_poly.entity_id
_entity_poly.type
_entity_poly.pdbx_seq_one_letter_code
_entity_poly.pdbx_strand_id
1 'polypeptide(L)'
;MPDPSPRGTPSNLTSLRARLRNHARDGHQVETRVQRRLAALVINEIFLAPALDIAGPPLLIKGGTAIDLRRGTAPARLSKDLDAAVRGDLDAFIVQARTLLQAGWCGFTGRLTRESEIDVPGLSVKPRRFDVKLDYLGKPFATVPLELSPTEGRSGDEHDQIIVDDYDAIGLAPRGPVHCLSLRYQIAQKIHACT
;
A
#
# COMPACT_ATOMS: atom_id res chain seq x y z
N MET A 1 18.58 -27.80 -8.93
CA MET A 1 18.31 -26.68 -9.87
C MET A 1 19.07 -25.49 -9.35
N PRO A 2 19.80 -24.72 -10.16
CA PRO A 2 20.45 -23.51 -9.68
C PRO A 2 19.37 -22.52 -9.29
N ASP A 3 19.53 -21.94 -8.10
CA ASP A 3 18.72 -20.88 -7.55
C ASP A 3 18.70 -19.71 -8.57
N PRO A 4 17.53 -19.23 -9.04
CA PRO A 4 17.52 -18.16 -10.04
C PRO A 4 18.17 -16.93 -9.41
N SER A 5 19.27 -16.46 -9.99
CA SER A 5 19.93 -15.23 -9.58
C SER A 5 18.89 -14.12 -9.40
N PRO A 6 18.96 -13.30 -8.33
CA PRO A 6 17.98 -12.26 -8.07
C PRO A 6 17.83 -11.38 -9.31
N ARG A 7 16.61 -11.26 -9.81
CA ARG A 7 16.30 -10.43 -10.99
C ARG A 7 16.54 -8.97 -10.62
N GLY A 8 17.48 -8.30 -11.26
CA GLY A 8 17.72 -6.87 -11.05
C GLY A 8 16.47 -6.02 -11.35
N THR A 9 16.43 -4.81 -10.80
CA THR A 9 15.32 -3.85 -10.99
C THR A 9 15.02 -3.64 -12.50
N PRO A 10 13.73 -3.58 -12.91
CA PRO A 10 13.36 -3.36 -14.30
C PRO A 10 13.92 -2.04 -14.85
N SER A 11 14.54 -2.07 -16.03
CA SER A 11 15.21 -0.89 -16.62
C SER A 11 14.25 0.15 -17.22
N ASN A 12 12.98 -0.19 -17.42
CA ASN A 12 11.96 0.70 -17.95
C ASN A 12 10.55 0.16 -17.69
N LEU A 13 9.52 0.98 -17.95
CA LEU A 13 8.11 0.63 -17.72
C LEU A 13 7.67 -0.59 -18.57
N THR A 14 8.19 -0.77 -19.78
CA THR A 14 7.86 -1.92 -20.63
C THR A 14 8.36 -3.22 -20.01
N SER A 15 9.60 -3.21 -19.52
CA SER A 15 10.20 -4.35 -18.80
C SER A 15 9.44 -4.66 -17.51
N LEU A 16 9.06 -3.63 -16.72
CA LEU A 16 8.23 -3.80 -15.54
C LEU A 16 6.89 -4.47 -15.87
N ARG A 17 6.17 -3.95 -16.86
CA ARG A 17 4.88 -4.52 -17.30
C ARG A 17 5.03 -5.95 -17.82
N ALA A 18 6.11 -6.26 -18.53
CA ALA A 18 6.37 -7.63 -18.98
C ALA A 18 6.55 -8.61 -17.80
N ARG A 19 7.29 -8.19 -16.76
CA ARG A 19 7.44 -9.01 -15.54
C ARG A 19 6.13 -9.20 -14.79
N LEU A 20 5.29 -8.15 -14.70
CA LEU A 20 3.96 -8.24 -14.08
C LEU A 20 3.05 -9.23 -14.83
N ARG A 21 3.04 -9.19 -16.18
CA ARG A 21 2.29 -10.16 -17.01
C ARG A 21 2.76 -11.59 -16.78
N ASN A 22 4.09 -11.80 -16.75
CA ASN A 22 4.65 -13.12 -16.50
C ASN A 22 4.26 -13.63 -15.10
N HIS A 23 4.43 -12.80 -14.07
CA HIS A 23 4.05 -13.15 -12.70
C HIS A 23 2.55 -13.45 -12.59
N ALA A 24 1.69 -12.66 -13.24
CA ALA A 24 0.25 -12.91 -13.28
C ALA A 24 -0.08 -14.26 -13.96
N ARG A 25 0.54 -14.55 -15.09
CA ARG A 25 0.36 -15.82 -15.82
C ARG A 25 0.81 -17.01 -14.99
N ASP A 26 2.00 -16.94 -14.38
CA ASP A 26 2.60 -18.02 -13.62
C ASP A 26 1.81 -18.30 -12.33
N GLY A 27 1.24 -17.25 -11.72
CA GLY A 27 0.34 -17.35 -10.55
C GLY A 27 -1.14 -17.54 -10.89
N HIS A 28 -1.51 -17.74 -12.18
CA HIS A 28 -2.92 -17.83 -12.62
C HIS A 28 -3.79 -16.67 -12.14
N GLN A 29 -3.22 -15.45 -12.10
CA GLN A 29 -3.88 -14.24 -11.65
C GLN A 29 -4.23 -13.31 -12.82
N VAL A 30 -5.19 -12.41 -12.59
CA VAL A 30 -5.51 -11.36 -13.55
C VAL A 30 -4.46 -10.25 -13.47
N GLU A 31 -3.88 -9.84 -14.60
CA GLU A 31 -2.82 -8.83 -14.69
C GLU A 31 -3.17 -7.53 -13.94
N THR A 32 -4.42 -7.05 -14.07
CA THR A 32 -4.87 -5.84 -13.37
C THR A 32 -4.86 -5.98 -11.85
N ARG A 33 -5.08 -7.19 -11.32
CA ARG A 33 -4.96 -7.47 -9.88
C ARG A 33 -3.51 -7.36 -9.42
N VAL A 34 -2.59 -8.02 -10.14
CA VAL A 34 -1.16 -7.99 -9.83
C VAL A 34 -0.63 -6.55 -9.89
N GLN A 35 -1.01 -5.79 -10.91
CA GLN A 35 -0.61 -4.39 -11.04
C GLN A 35 -1.13 -3.52 -9.89
N ARG A 36 -2.39 -3.66 -9.48
CA ARG A 36 -2.98 -2.91 -8.35
C ARG A 36 -2.33 -3.30 -7.03
N ARG A 37 -2.10 -4.60 -6.81
CA ARG A 37 -1.41 -5.10 -5.63
C ARG A 37 0.00 -4.50 -5.55
N LEU A 38 0.77 -4.53 -6.64
CA LEU A 38 2.07 -3.90 -6.69
C LEU A 38 1.99 -2.40 -6.41
N ALA A 39 1.03 -1.68 -6.99
CA ALA A 39 0.89 -0.25 -6.75
C ALA A 39 0.63 0.08 -5.27
N ALA A 40 -0.22 -0.71 -4.58
CA ALA A 40 -0.45 -0.57 -3.15
C ALA A 40 0.82 -0.86 -2.33
N LEU A 41 1.57 -1.90 -2.70
CA LEU A 41 2.84 -2.26 -2.06
C LEU A 41 3.89 -1.18 -2.25
N VAL A 42 4.01 -0.61 -3.45
CA VAL A 42 4.93 0.53 -3.74
C VAL A 42 4.61 1.74 -2.87
N ILE A 43 3.33 2.09 -2.72
CA ILE A 43 2.91 3.19 -1.84
C ILE A 43 3.30 2.90 -0.39
N ASN A 44 3.07 1.66 0.09
CA ASN A 44 3.50 1.24 1.42
C ASN A 44 5.02 1.40 1.60
N GLU A 45 5.83 0.91 0.66
CA GLU A 45 7.29 1.02 0.72
C GLU A 45 7.78 2.47 0.75
N ILE A 46 7.14 3.35 -0.03
CA ILE A 46 7.45 4.78 -0.02
C ILE A 46 7.18 5.37 1.37
N PHE A 47 6.05 5.02 1.99
CA PHE A 47 5.65 5.55 3.29
C PHE A 47 6.37 4.90 4.49
N LEU A 48 7.03 3.74 4.29
CA LEU A 48 7.91 3.13 5.30
C LEU A 48 9.32 3.75 5.33
N ALA A 49 9.61 4.77 4.51
CA ALA A 49 10.91 5.44 4.55
C ALA A 49 11.17 6.03 5.95
N PRO A 50 12.42 5.95 6.47
CA PRO A 50 12.76 6.20 7.88
C PRO A 50 12.69 7.67 8.32
N ALA A 51 11.92 8.50 7.68
CA ALA A 51 11.84 9.94 7.95
C ALA A 51 10.83 10.31 9.06
N LEU A 52 10.14 9.33 9.66
CA LEU A 52 9.18 9.58 10.74
C LEU A 52 9.79 9.19 12.09
N ASP A 53 9.88 10.17 12.98
CA ASP A 53 10.34 10.01 14.37
C ASP A 53 9.25 9.33 15.24
N ILE A 54 8.69 8.24 14.72
CA ILE A 54 7.63 7.47 15.37
C ILE A 54 8.14 6.05 15.61
N ALA A 55 8.02 5.57 16.84
CA ALA A 55 8.32 4.18 17.17
C ALA A 55 7.38 3.23 16.41
N GLY A 56 7.93 2.49 15.46
CA GLY A 56 7.19 1.53 14.62
C GLY A 56 6.63 2.13 13.31
N PRO A 57 5.82 1.35 12.56
CA PRO A 57 5.34 1.77 11.26
C PRO A 57 4.38 2.96 11.36
N PRO A 58 4.55 4.01 10.54
CA PRO A 58 3.69 5.18 10.59
C PRO A 58 2.30 4.91 9.99
N LEU A 59 2.20 3.89 9.15
CA LEU A 59 1.01 3.54 8.39
C LEU A 59 0.67 2.08 8.58
N LEU A 60 -0.62 1.78 8.78
CA LEU A 60 -1.16 0.42 8.85
C LEU A 60 -2.17 0.23 7.73
N ILE A 61 -1.91 -0.68 6.81
CA ILE A 61 -2.88 -1.02 5.75
C ILE A 61 -4.09 -1.70 6.38
N LYS A 62 -5.29 -1.28 5.99
CA LYS A 62 -6.57 -1.83 6.45
C LYS A 62 -7.48 -2.20 5.26
N GLY A 63 -8.73 -2.53 5.55
CA GLY A 63 -9.75 -2.76 4.53
C GLY A 63 -9.48 -3.97 3.62
N GLY A 64 -9.96 -3.85 2.40
CA GLY A 64 -9.87 -4.93 1.41
C GLY A 64 -8.45 -5.30 1.00
N THR A 65 -7.56 -4.32 0.91
CA THR A 65 -6.15 -4.53 0.57
C THR A 65 -5.44 -5.36 1.64
N ALA A 66 -5.67 -5.08 2.94
CA ALA A 66 -5.08 -5.87 4.02
C ALA A 66 -5.56 -7.33 4.02
N ILE A 67 -6.83 -7.56 3.66
CA ILE A 67 -7.38 -8.92 3.51
C ILE A 67 -6.74 -9.63 2.32
N ASP A 68 -6.59 -8.94 1.18
CA ASP A 68 -5.96 -9.50 -0.01
C ASP A 68 -4.49 -9.89 0.24
N LEU A 69 -3.75 -9.06 0.97
CA LEU A 69 -2.36 -9.34 1.37
C LEU A 69 -2.26 -10.58 2.24
N ARG A 70 -3.14 -10.76 3.24
CA ARG A 70 -3.17 -11.95 4.11
C ARG A 70 -3.50 -13.24 3.37
N ARG A 71 -4.28 -13.16 2.31
CA ARG A 71 -4.69 -14.33 1.51
C ARG A 71 -3.65 -14.73 0.46
N GLY A 72 -2.64 -13.92 0.24
CA GLY A 72 -1.60 -14.18 -0.76
C GLY A 72 -2.19 -14.30 -2.17
N THR A 73 -1.94 -15.42 -2.85
CA THR A 73 -2.41 -15.68 -4.22
C THR A 73 -3.84 -16.23 -4.29
N ALA A 74 -4.46 -16.57 -3.13
CA ALA A 74 -5.81 -17.14 -3.12
C ALA A 74 -6.83 -16.16 -3.76
N PRO A 75 -7.84 -16.65 -4.50
CA PRO A 75 -8.86 -15.82 -5.10
C PRO A 75 -9.57 -14.97 -4.03
N ALA A 76 -9.52 -13.65 -4.19
CA ALA A 76 -10.20 -12.70 -3.32
C ALA A 76 -10.81 -11.59 -4.18
N ARG A 77 -11.83 -10.91 -3.63
CA ARG A 77 -12.35 -9.70 -4.26
C ARG A 77 -11.27 -8.64 -4.25
N LEU A 78 -10.89 -8.14 -5.42
CA LEU A 78 -9.93 -7.07 -5.55
C LEU A 78 -10.46 -5.80 -4.89
N SER A 79 -9.71 -5.25 -3.93
CA SER A 79 -9.99 -3.90 -3.46
C SER A 79 -9.66 -2.89 -4.55
N LYS A 80 -10.52 -1.89 -4.71
CA LYS A 80 -10.28 -0.78 -5.64
C LYS A 80 -9.42 0.31 -4.99
N ASP A 81 -9.56 0.46 -3.69
CA ASP A 81 -8.99 1.53 -2.90
C ASP A 81 -7.94 0.96 -1.92
N LEU A 82 -6.92 1.73 -1.65
CA LEU A 82 -5.95 1.49 -0.59
C LEU A 82 -6.41 2.23 0.66
N ASP A 83 -6.89 1.48 1.65
CA ASP A 83 -7.30 2.03 2.94
C ASP A 83 -6.16 1.89 3.94
N ALA A 84 -5.82 2.96 4.66
CA ALA A 84 -4.76 2.92 5.64
C ALA A 84 -5.07 3.77 6.87
N ALA A 85 -4.59 3.31 8.03
CA ALA A 85 -4.64 4.04 9.29
C ALA A 85 -3.27 4.66 9.58
N VAL A 86 -3.26 5.95 9.86
CA VAL A 86 -2.06 6.71 10.20
C VAL A 86 -1.90 6.72 11.72
N ARG A 87 -0.71 6.38 12.19
CA ARG A 87 -0.31 6.47 13.59
C ARG A 87 0.28 7.86 13.84
N GLY A 88 -0.31 8.58 14.77
CA GLY A 88 0.08 9.96 15.07
C GLY A 88 -0.76 11.01 14.34
N ASP A 89 -0.16 12.15 14.04
CA ASP A 89 -0.85 13.29 13.42
C ASP A 89 -1.07 13.06 11.92
N LEU A 90 -2.34 13.07 11.49
CA LEU A 90 -2.74 12.81 10.12
C LEU A 90 -2.28 13.93 9.16
N ASP A 91 -2.40 15.19 9.56
CA ASP A 91 -2.03 16.31 8.70
C ASP A 91 -0.52 16.40 8.52
N ALA A 92 0.25 16.19 9.61
CA ALA A 92 1.72 16.08 9.53
C ALA A 92 2.15 14.91 8.62
N PHE A 93 1.48 13.75 8.72
CA PHE A 93 1.74 12.63 7.84
C PHE A 93 1.46 12.98 6.37
N ILE A 94 0.34 13.65 6.05
CA ILE A 94 -0.01 14.04 4.68
C ILE A 94 1.06 14.96 4.08
N VAL A 95 1.53 15.95 4.84
CA VAL A 95 2.62 16.84 4.40
C VAL A 95 3.86 16.03 4.05
N GLN A 96 4.26 15.11 4.93
CA GLN A 96 5.42 14.26 4.71
C GLN A 96 5.22 13.27 3.56
N ALA A 97 4.02 12.67 3.41
CA ALA A 97 3.68 11.75 2.34
C ALA A 97 3.91 12.36 0.95
N ARG A 98 3.66 13.67 0.79
CA ARG A 98 3.96 14.40 -0.46
C ARG A 98 5.46 14.38 -0.78
N THR A 99 6.30 14.64 0.21
CA THR A 99 7.77 14.61 0.06
C THR A 99 8.27 13.19 -0.21
N LEU A 100 7.77 12.21 0.55
CA LEU A 100 8.15 10.80 0.37
C LEU A 100 7.76 10.27 -1.01
N LEU A 101 6.58 10.61 -1.53
CA LEU A 101 6.15 10.23 -2.88
C LEU A 101 7.04 10.83 -3.96
N GLN A 102 7.52 12.07 -3.78
CA GLN A 102 8.45 12.70 -4.71
C GLN A 102 9.84 12.06 -4.66
N ALA A 103 10.32 11.73 -3.45
CA ALA A 103 11.59 11.01 -3.27
C ALA A 103 11.52 9.59 -3.86
N GLY A 104 10.39 8.91 -3.69
CA GLY A 104 10.08 7.63 -4.31
C GLY A 104 10.81 6.42 -3.72
N TRP A 105 10.70 5.28 -4.44
CA TRP A 105 11.34 4.01 -4.10
C TRP A 105 11.53 3.16 -5.35
N CYS A 106 12.71 2.58 -5.55
CA CYS A 106 13.04 1.63 -6.64
C CYS A 106 12.59 2.11 -8.04
N GLY A 107 12.78 3.39 -8.36
CA GLY A 107 12.38 3.99 -9.64
C GLY A 107 10.92 4.42 -9.72
N PHE A 108 10.13 4.15 -8.69
CA PHE A 108 8.80 4.72 -8.55
C PHE A 108 8.85 6.07 -7.87
N THR A 109 8.08 7.01 -8.39
CA THR A 109 7.75 8.29 -7.77
C THR A 109 6.25 8.50 -7.80
N GLY A 110 5.75 9.46 -7.04
CA GLY A 110 4.32 9.70 -7.02
C GLY A 110 3.92 11.10 -6.56
N ARG A 111 2.61 11.35 -6.61
CA ARG A 111 2.01 12.59 -6.08
C ARG A 111 0.59 12.36 -5.63
N LEU A 112 0.19 13.06 -4.57
CA LEU A 112 -1.21 13.12 -4.11
C LEU A 112 -1.98 14.14 -4.95
N THR A 113 -3.17 13.75 -5.40
CA THR A 113 -4.11 14.60 -6.14
C THR A 113 -5.53 14.36 -5.65
N ARG A 114 -6.47 15.23 -5.97
CA ARG A 114 -7.90 15.10 -5.64
C ARG A 114 -8.18 14.92 -4.15
N GLU A 115 -7.56 15.76 -3.31
CA GLU A 115 -7.79 15.74 -1.87
C GLU A 115 -9.26 16.08 -1.55
N SER A 116 -9.87 15.25 -0.70
CA SER A 116 -11.20 15.49 -0.14
C SER A 116 -11.29 14.93 1.28
N GLU A 117 -12.06 15.58 2.12
CA GLU A 117 -12.42 15.02 3.44
C GLU A 117 -13.60 14.07 3.29
N ILE A 118 -13.63 13.04 4.17
CA ILE A 118 -14.76 12.14 4.30
C ILE A 118 -15.50 12.54 5.58
N ASP A 119 -16.76 12.95 5.42
CA ASP A 119 -17.57 13.32 6.56
C ASP A 119 -18.06 12.06 7.27
N VAL A 120 -17.51 11.81 8.45
CA VAL A 120 -17.91 10.71 9.33
C VAL A 120 -18.41 11.33 10.64
N PRO A 121 -19.70 11.19 10.96
CA PRO A 121 -20.25 11.71 12.20
C PRO A 121 -19.49 11.19 13.43
N GLY A 122 -19.22 12.07 14.38
CA GLY A 122 -18.58 11.71 15.65
C GLY A 122 -17.05 11.59 15.63
N LEU A 123 -16.40 11.69 14.48
CA LEU A 123 -14.92 11.73 14.40
C LEU A 123 -14.43 13.18 14.51
N SER A 124 -13.52 13.42 15.48
CA SER A 124 -12.84 14.72 15.64
C SER A 124 -11.86 15.02 14.51
N VAL A 125 -11.20 13.98 13.97
CA VAL A 125 -10.29 14.07 12.81
C VAL A 125 -10.91 13.30 11.67
N LYS A 126 -11.27 14.00 10.60
CA LYS A 126 -11.92 13.41 9.43
C LYS A 126 -10.93 12.65 8.56
N PRO A 127 -11.27 11.46 8.07
CA PRO A 127 -10.46 10.78 7.06
C PRO A 127 -10.30 11.63 5.80
N ARG A 128 -9.17 11.43 5.12
CA ARG A 128 -8.84 12.13 3.87
C ARG A 128 -8.73 11.13 2.73
N ARG A 129 -9.32 11.48 1.60
CA ARG A 129 -9.21 10.70 0.36
C ARG A 129 -8.37 11.43 -0.67
N PHE A 130 -7.54 10.66 -1.38
CA PHE A 130 -6.66 11.14 -2.44
C PHE A 130 -6.67 10.18 -3.61
N ASP A 131 -6.21 10.65 -4.77
CA ASP A 131 -5.66 9.80 -5.81
C ASP A 131 -4.12 9.88 -5.74
N VAL A 132 -3.46 8.75 -5.53
CA VAL A 132 -2.00 8.62 -5.68
C VAL A 132 -1.70 8.31 -7.13
N LYS A 133 -1.08 9.25 -7.85
CA LYS A 133 -0.56 9.01 -9.20
C LYS A 133 0.87 8.53 -9.09
N LEU A 134 1.12 7.28 -9.49
CA LEU A 134 2.44 6.67 -9.51
C LEU A 134 3.02 6.70 -10.91
N ASP A 135 4.28 7.09 -11.00
CA ASP A 135 5.10 7.01 -12.19
C ASP A 135 6.26 6.02 -11.95
N TYR A 136 6.69 5.30 -12.99
CA TYR A 136 7.89 4.47 -12.97
C TYR A 136 8.90 5.01 -13.96
N LEU A 137 10.07 5.43 -13.48
CA LEU A 137 11.12 6.09 -14.27
C LEU A 137 10.54 7.23 -15.14
N GLY A 138 9.70 8.08 -14.54
CA GLY A 138 9.06 9.24 -15.15
C GLY A 138 7.91 8.93 -16.10
N LYS A 139 7.47 7.67 -16.23
CA LYS A 139 6.32 7.28 -17.07
C LYS A 139 5.12 6.84 -16.24
N PRO A 140 3.88 7.26 -16.55
CA PRO A 140 2.69 6.91 -15.81
C PRO A 140 2.51 5.40 -15.66
N PHE A 141 2.44 4.93 -14.40
CA PHE A 141 2.29 3.51 -14.07
C PHE A 141 0.87 3.17 -13.62
N ALA A 142 0.38 3.84 -12.56
CA ALA A 142 -0.94 3.58 -11.97
C ALA A 142 -1.50 4.81 -11.26
N THR A 143 -2.82 4.83 -11.09
CA THR A 143 -3.52 5.73 -10.15
C THR A 143 -4.24 4.87 -9.13
N VAL A 144 -4.00 5.13 -7.85
CA VAL A 144 -4.55 4.37 -6.72
C VAL A 144 -5.35 5.33 -5.85
N PRO A 145 -6.66 5.13 -5.68
CA PRO A 145 -7.41 5.82 -4.65
C PRO A 145 -6.86 5.42 -3.28
N LEU A 146 -6.52 6.40 -2.45
CA LEU A 146 -5.96 6.24 -1.12
C LEU A 146 -6.87 6.91 -0.11
N GLU A 147 -7.28 6.17 0.91
CA GLU A 147 -7.97 6.72 2.06
C GLU A 147 -7.08 6.64 3.29
N LEU A 148 -6.83 7.78 3.91
CA LEU A 148 -6.08 7.91 5.14
C LEU A 148 -7.02 8.30 6.28
N SER A 149 -7.01 7.53 7.36
CA SER A 149 -7.71 7.87 8.60
C SER A 149 -6.73 7.84 9.78
N PRO A 150 -7.01 8.57 10.87
CA PRO A 150 -6.26 8.34 12.10
C PRO A 150 -6.52 6.92 12.64
N THR A 151 -5.62 6.40 13.46
CA THR A 151 -5.91 5.21 14.27
C THR A 151 -6.96 5.54 15.32
N GLU A 152 -7.90 4.62 15.56
CA GLU A 152 -8.97 4.78 16.55
C GLU A 152 -8.62 4.07 17.85
N GLY A 153 -8.70 4.77 18.98
CA GLY A 153 -8.41 4.22 20.29
C GLY A 153 -7.04 3.51 20.31
N ARG A 154 -7.02 2.23 20.71
CA ARG A 154 -5.80 1.41 20.78
C ARG A 154 -5.51 0.62 19.51
N SER A 155 -6.21 0.88 18.41
CA SER A 155 -6.04 0.12 17.16
C SER A 155 -4.65 0.30 16.52
N GLY A 156 -3.93 1.35 16.89
CA GLY A 156 -2.56 1.58 16.44
C GLY A 156 -1.48 0.85 17.25
N ASP A 157 -1.82 0.27 18.42
CA ASP A 157 -0.85 -0.36 19.34
C ASP A 157 -0.40 -1.73 18.83
N GLU A 158 -1.29 -2.44 18.12
CA GLU A 158 -1.05 -3.79 17.61
C GLU A 158 -1.30 -3.86 16.10
N HIS A 159 -0.39 -4.50 15.41
CA HIS A 159 -0.49 -4.70 13.97
C HIS A 159 0.09 -6.05 13.55
N ASP A 160 -0.40 -6.58 12.45
CA ASP A 160 0.14 -7.79 11.83
C ASP A 160 1.23 -7.42 10.84
N GLN A 161 2.29 -8.23 10.79
CA GLN A 161 3.35 -8.13 9.79
C GLN A 161 3.16 -9.22 8.73
N ILE A 162 3.09 -8.81 7.48
CA ILE A 162 2.86 -9.71 6.35
C ILE A 162 4.08 -9.68 5.43
N ILE A 163 4.71 -10.82 5.23
CA ILE A 163 5.77 -10.99 4.23
C ILE A 163 5.09 -11.18 2.88
N VAL A 164 5.59 -10.47 1.88
CA VAL A 164 5.02 -10.48 0.54
C VAL A 164 6.11 -10.85 -0.46
N ASP A 165 5.90 -11.96 -1.17
CA ASP A 165 6.87 -12.51 -2.13
C ASP A 165 6.75 -11.89 -3.54
N ASP A 166 5.74 -11.04 -3.75
CA ASP A 166 5.47 -10.41 -5.07
C ASP A 166 6.65 -9.56 -5.60
N TYR A 167 7.47 -9.04 -4.70
CA TYR A 167 8.59 -8.17 -5.08
C TYR A 167 9.71 -8.91 -5.81
N ASP A 168 10.08 -10.12 -5.37
CA ASP A 168 11.18 -10.89 -5.93
C ASP A 168 10.91 -11.29 -7.38
N ALA A 169 9.67 -11.67 -7.67
CA ALA A 169 9.25 -12.02 -9.03
C ALA A 169 9.41 -10.86 -10.01
N ILE A 170 9.37 -9.62 -9.50
CA ILE A 170 9.47 -8.39 -10.28
C ILE A 170 10.90 -7.81 -10.25
N GLY A 171 11.74 -8.26 -9.33
CA GLY A 171 13.11 -7.79 -9.14
C GLY A 171 13.17 -6.47 -8.36
N LEU A 172 12.32 -6.33 -7.36
CA LEU A 172 12.31 -5.24 -6.38
C LEU A 172 12.77 -5.77 -5.03
N ALA A 173 13.41 -4.92 -4.23
CA ALA A 173 13.87 -5.27 -2.88
C ALA A 173 13.04 -4.50 -1.84
N PRO A 174 12.08 -5.14 -1.13
CA PRO A 174 11.30 -4.49 -0.10
C PRO A 174 12.16 -4.05 1.08
N ARG A 175 11.72 -3.03 1.81
CA ARG A 175 12.38 -2.54 3.03
C ARG A 175 12.07 -3.43 4.25
N GLY A 176 10.96 -4.18 4.19
CA GLY A 176 10.52 -5.03 5.27
C GLY A 176 9.12 -5.61 5.05
N PRO A 177 8.51 -6.17 6.08
CA PRO A 177 7.14 -6.68 5.99
C PRO A 177 6.14 -5.53 5.81
N VAL A 178 5.00 -5.85 5.22
CA VAL A 178 3.86 -4.93 5.15
C VAL A 178 3.14 -4.93 6.50
N HIS A 179 2.91 -3.75 7.07
CA HIS A 179 2.22 -3.60 8.33
C HIS A 179 0.73 -3.39 8.09
N CYS A 180 -0.09 -4.27 8.63
CA CYS A 180 -1.54 -4.22 8.51
C CYS A 180 -2.21 -4.04 9.86
N LEU A 181 -3.29 -3.26 9.91
CA LEU A 181 -4.15 -3.20 11.08
C LEU A 181 -4.56 -4.61 11.49
N SER A 182 -4.49 -4.96 12.79
CA SER A 182 -4.78 -6.32 13.20
C SER A 182 -6.20 -6.74 12.81
N LEU A 183 -6.38 -8.02 12.47
CA LEU A 183 -7.64 -8.52 11.93
C LEU A 183 -8.81 -8.30 12.91
N ARG A 184 -8.58 -8.42 14.22
CA ARG A 184 -9.60 -8.18 15.24
C ARG A 184 -10.16 -6.75 15.22
N TYR A 185 -9.29 -5.75 15.01
CA TYR A 185 -9.73 -4.36 14.91
C TYR A 185 -10.46 -4.09 13.59
N GLN A 186 -10.03 -4.71 12.47
CA GLN A 186 -10.75 -4.61 11.21
C GLN A 186 -12.16 -5.21 11.30
N ILE A 187 -12.33 -6.34 12.00
CA ILE A 187 -13.62 -6.97 12.24
C ILE A 187 -14.49 -6.06 13.12
N ALA A 188 -13.94 -5.53 14.22
CA ALA A 188 -14.66 -4.63 15.11
C ALA A 188 -15.17 -3.37 14.38
N GLN A 189 -14.32 -2.73 13.56
CA GLN A 189 -14.73 -1.58 12.75
C GLN A 189 -15.84 -1.92 11.74
N LYS A 190 -15.81 -3.11 11.12
CA LYS A 190 -16.88 -3.56 10.21
C LYS A 190 -18.19 -3.79 10.92
N ILE A 191 -18.18 -4.40 12.11
CA ILE A 191 -19.39 -4.61 12.92
C ILE A 191 -19.96 -3.26 13.32
N HIS A 192 -19.14 -2.34 13.84
CA HIS A 192 -19.58 -1.00 14.24
C HIS A 192 -20.17 -0.19 13.08
N ALA A 193 -19.66 -0.35 11.88
CA ALA A 193 -20.20 0.33 10.69
C ALA A 193 -21.54 -0.25 10.19
N CYS A 194 -21.97 -1.41 10.70
CA CYS A 194 -23.24 -2.05 10.35
C CYS A 194 -24.34 -1.85 11.41
N THR A 195 -24.03 -1.24 12.56
CA THR A 195 -24.96 -0.91 13.66
C THR A 195 -25.32 0.57 13.67
#